data_da93afd23dcd2c8e6040dcec8b202add
#
_entry.id   da93afd23dcd2c8e6040dcec8b202add
#
_cell.length_a   1.000
_cell.length_b   1.000
_cell.length_c   1.000
_cell.angle_alpha   90.00
_cell.angle_beta   90.00
_cell.angle_gamma   90.00
#
_symmetry.space_group_name_H-M   'P 1'
#
loop_
_entity.id
_entity.type
_entity.pdbx_description
1 polymer ?
#
loop_
_entity_poly.entity_id
_entity_poly.type
_entity_poly.pdbx_seq_one_letter_code
_entity_poly.pdbx_strand_id
1 'polypeptide(L)'
;HQHKGVYSFVVWMKIPYSWDEQIKLPQFRDMNKKDIKAGNFAFAYTDTLGDIITSTYNLTPEYEGYMLFFPARLRHCVYPFYETDDPRISIAGNLSFSPDYKKG
;
A
#
# COMPACT_ATOMS: atom_id res chain seq x y z
N HIS A 1 14.70 19.08 -4.04
CA HIS A 1 14.48 18.95 -3.52
C HIS A 1 13.91 18.30 -2.94
N GLN A 2 13.92 17.97 -2.73
CA GLN A 2 13.52 17.46 -2.31
C GLN A 2 12.86 17.21 -1.41
N HIS A 3 12.67 16.95 -0.97
CA HIS A 3 11.93 16.74 -0.02
C HIS A 3 10.76 17.34 0.17
N LYS A 4 10.14 17.23 -0.35
CA LYS A 4 8.99 17.95 -0.31
C LYS A 4 8.02 17.42 0.63
N GLY A 5 7.60 16.19 0.57
CA GLY A 5 6.72 15.60 1.51
C GLY A 5 7.49 15.05 2.68
N VAL A 6 7.04 15.29 3.91
CA VAL A 6 7.64 14.70 5.09
C VAL A 6 6.93 13.39 5.40
N TYR A 7 5.61 13.40 5.29
CA TYR A 7 4.79 12.21 5.50
C TYR A 7 3.82 12.03 4.36
N SER A 8 3.47 10.80 4.13
CA SER A 8 2.47 10.44 3.13
C SER A 8 1.36 9.65 3.80
N PHE A 9 0.21 9.61 3.15
CA PHE A 9 -0.89 8.81 3.65
C PHE A 9 -1.65 8.20 2.50
N VAL A 10 -2.33 7.10 2.78
CA VAL A 10 -3.27 6.51 1.85
C VAL A 10 -4.48 6.07 2.66
N VAL A 11 -5.67 6.36 2.12
CA VAL A 11 -6.94 5.92 2.70
C VAL A 11 -7.64 5.10 1.63
N TRP A 12 -8.02 3.89 1.97
CA TRP A 12 -8.76 3.07 1.03
C TRP A 12 -10.24 3.39 1.16
N MET A 13 -10.85 3.79 0.03
CA MET A 13 -12.26 4.11 -0.01
C MET A 13 -13.07 2.92 -0.50
N LYS A 14 -12.54 2.15 -1.43
CA LYS A 14 -13.20 0.99 -1.94
C LYS A 14 -12.20 -0.09 -2.29
N ILE A 15 -12.42 -1.29 -1.76
CA ILE A 15 -11.61 -2.45 -2.05
C ILE A 15 -12.55 -3.54 -2.54
N PRO A 16 -12.67 -3.73 -3.87
CA PRO A 16 -13.68 -4.63 -4.43
C PRO A 16 -13.25 -6.09 -4.48
N TYR A 17 -12.33 -6.47 -3.64
CA TYR A 17 -11.79 -7.83 -3.60
C TYR A 17 -11.32 -8.13 -2.19
N SER A 18 -11.00 -9.40 -1.98
CA SER A 18 -10.41 -9.84 -0.74
C SER A 18 -9.19 -10.66 -1.08
N TRP A 19 -8.08 -10.41 -0.41
CA TRP A 19 -6.88 -11.20 -0.61
C TRP A 19 -7.17 -12.68 -0.41
N ASP A 20 -8.03 -13.01 0.58
CA ASP A 20 -8.38 -14.39 0.87
C ASP A 20 -9.03 -15.09 -0.32
N GLU A 21 -9.73 -14.33 -1.16
CA GLU A 21 -10.33 -14.90 -2.37
C GLU A 21 -9.35 -14.88 -3.52
N GLN A 22 -8.51 -13.87 -3.60
CA GLN A 22 -7.53 -13.77 -4.67
C GLN A 22 -6.58 -14.96 -4.66
N ILE A 23 -6.14 -15.38 -3.50
CA ILE A 23 -5.17 -16.48 -3.43
C ILE A 23 -5.75 -17.81 -3.85
N LYS A 24 -7.07 -17.90 -3.97
CA LYS A 24 -7.73 -19.14 -4.41
C LYS A 24 -7.87 -19.23 -5.91
N LEU A 25 -7.46 -18.19 -6.63
CA LEU A 25 -7.61 -18.20 -8.09
C LEU A 25 -6.69 -19.26 -8.71
N PRO A 26 -7.13 -19.87 -9.82
CA PRO A 26 -6.39 -20.98 -10.39
C PRO A 26 -4.93 -20.68 -10.73
N GLN A 27 -4.63 -19.43 -11.12
CA GLN A 27 -3.27 -19.09 -11.50
C GLN A 27 -2.30 -19.11 -10.33
N PHE A 28 -2.81 -19.16 -9.10
CA PHE A 28 -1.97 -19.15 -7.90
C PHE A 28 -1.91 -20.49 -7.19
N ARG A 29 -2.51 -21.52 -7.75
CA ARG A 29 -2.69 -22.78 -7.03
C ARG A 29 -1.40 -23.48 -6.63
N ASP A 30 -0.32 -23.22 -7.35
CA ASP A 30 0.96 -23.86 -7.07
C ASP A 30 1.90 -22.99 -6.25
N MET A 31 1.41 -21.86 -5.75
CA MET A 31 2.22 -20.92 -4.99
C MET A 31 1.91 -21.00 -3.51
N ASN A 32 2.92 -20.71 -2.68
CA ASN A 32 2.68 -20.55 -1.25
C ASN A 32 1.86 -19.29 -1.03
N LYS A 33 0.91 -19.36 -0.10
CA LYS A 33 0.05 -18.23 0.18
C LYS A 33 0.83 -16.96 0.48
N LYS A 34 1.90 -17.08 1.26
CA LYS A 34 2.65 -15.90 1.68
C LYS A 34 3.37 -15.21 0.53
N ASP A 35 3.52 -15.90 -0.60
CA ASP A 35 4.18 -15.33 -1.76
C ASP A 35 3.20 -14.70 -2.74
N ILE A 36 1.90 -14.85 -2.50
CA ILE A 36 0.89 -14.32 -3.39
C ILE A 36 0.56 -12.89 -2.96
N LYS A 37 0.82 -11.95 -3.86
CA LYS A 37 0.69 -10.55 -3.55
C LYS A 37 -0.50 -9.86 -4.22
N ALA A 38 -1.38 -10.64 -4.84
CA ALA A 38 -2.49 -10.09 -5.60
C ALA A 38 -3.29 -9.09 -4.77
N GLY A 39 -3.41 -7.88 -5.28
CA GLY A 39 -4.18 -6.83 -4.63
C GLY A 39 -3.56 -6.20 -3.40
N ASN A 40 -2.37 -6.62 -3.02
CA ASN A 40 -1.74 -6.15 -1.79
C ASN A 40 -1.15 -4.76 -1.93
N PHE A 41 -1.03 -4.10 -0.79
CA PHE A 41 -0.23 -2.89 -0.65
C PHE A 41 1.04 -3.29 0.10
N ALA A 42 2.19 -2.77 -0.31
CA ALA A 42 3.46 -3.20 0.28
C ALA A 42 4.42 -2.04 0.48
N PHE A 43 5.20 -2.12 1.54
CA PHE A 43 6.36 -1.27 1.75
C PHE A 43 7.61 -2.09 1.49
N ALA A 44 8.64 -1.43 0.96
CA ALA A 44 9.95 -2.06 0.78
C ALA A 44 10.99 -1.18 1.43
N TYR A 45 11.86 -1.78 2.21
CA TYR A 45 12.90 -1.03 2.92
C TYR A 45 14.10 -1.94 3.15
N THR A 46 15.20 -1.33 3.55
CA THR A 46 16.44 -2.06 3.81
C THR A 46 16.64 -2.19 5.30
N ASP A 47 16.96 -3.39 5.76
CA ASP A 47 17.23 -3.59 7.18
C ASP A 47 18.68 -3.21 7.50
N THR A 48 19.09 -3.41 8.75
CA THR A 48 20.41 -3.01 9.20
C THR A 48 21.53 -3.81 8.56
N LEU A 49 21.21 -4.96 7.98
CA LEU A 49 22.19 -5.80 7.30
C LEU A 49 22.26 -5.54 5.80
N GLY A 50 21.45 -4.61 5.32
CA GLY A 50 21.46 -4.29 3.90
C GLY A 50 20.50 -5.12 3.07
N ASP A 51 19.73 -6.01 3.69
CA ASP A 51 18.76 -6.82 2.98
C ASP A 51 17.47 -6.04 2.71
N ILE A 52 16.90 -6.29 1.55
CA ILE A 52 15.62 -5.66 1.20
C ILE A 52 14.48 -6.45 1.83
N ILE A 53 13.70 -5.76 2.63
CA ILE A 53 12.56 -6.33 3.33
C ILE A 53 11.28 -5.79 2.72
N THR A 54 10.30 -6.66 2.50
CA THR A 54 8.99 -6.25 2.00
C THR A 54 7.95 -6.57 3.07
N SER A 55 7.17 -5.56 3.42
CA SER A 55 6.10 -5.70 4.38
C SER A 55 4.78 -5.47 3.66
N THR A 56 3.90 -6.46 3.65
CA THR A 56 2.68 -6.41 2.85
C THR A 56 1.43 -6.33 3.71
N TYR A 57 0.41 -5.69 3.16
CA TYR A 57 -0.93 -5.66 3.74
C TYR A 57 -1.83 -6.44 2.80
N ASN A 58 -2.42 -7.51 3.31
CA ASN A 58 -3.32 -8.36 2.53
C ASN A 58 -4.69 -7.71 2.54
N LEU A 59 -4.97 -6.90 1.54
CA LEU A 59 -6.15 -6.07 1.55
C LEU A 59 -7.44 -6.85 1.38
N THR A 60 -8.42 -6.46 2.16
CA THR A 60 -9.78 -6.98 2.10
C THR A 60 -10.70 -5.78 2.27
N PRO A 61 -12.01 -5.93 2.00
CA PRO A 61 -12.93 -4.82 2.21
C PRO A 61 -12.94 -4.28 3.63
N GLU A 62 -12.47 -5.06 4.59
CA GLU A 62 -12.41 -4.60 5.98
C GLU A 62 -11.45 -3.44 6.17
N TYR A 63 -10.53 -3.24 5.23
CA TYR A 63 -9.60 -2.11 5.30
C TYR A 63 -10.21 -0.82 4.78
N GLU A 64 -11.42 -0.88 4.23
CA GLU A 64 -12.06 0.35 3.76
C GLU A 64 -12.23 1.32 4.92
N GLY A 65 -11.85 2.58 4.69
CA GLY A 65 -11.87 3.60 5.73
C GLY A 65 -10.61 3.68 6.57
N TYR A 66 -9.71 2.73 6.41
CA TYR A 66 -8.44 2.75 7.15
C TYR A 66 -7.44 3.65 6.45
N MET A 67 -6.60 4.26 7.24
CA MET A 67 -5.53 5.11 6.73
C MET A 67 -4.19 4.54 7.14
N LEU A 68 -3.26 4.51 6.20
CA LEU A 68 -1.85 4.31 6.52
C LEU A 68 -1.16 5.65 6.43
N PHE A 69 -0.31 5.92 7.41
CA PHE A 69 0.41 7.16 7.52
C PHE A 69 1.88 6.80 7.71
N PHE A 70 2.75 7.28 6.83
CA PHE A 70 4.12 6.79 6.79
C PHE A 70 5.06 7.88 6.29
N PRO A 71 6.37 7.75 6.57
CA PRO A 71 7.33 8.72 6.04
C PRO A 71 7.29 8.74 4.52
N ALA A 72 7.31 9.93 3.94
CA ALA A 72 7.15 10.08 2.50
C ALA A 72 8.23 9.35 1.71
N ARG A 73 9.37 9.13 2.31
CA ARG A 73 10.50 8.48 1.62
C ARG A 73 10.40 6.96 1.61
N LEU A 74 9.47 6.41 2.38
CA LEU A 74 9.33 4.97 2.43
C LEU A 74 8.75 4.47 1.11
N ARG A 75 9.47 3.55 0.48
CA ARG A 75 9.07 3.03 -0.81
C ARG A 75 7.85 2.14 -0.66
N HIS A 76 6.89 2.30 -1.56
CA HIS A 76 5.66 1.53 -1.49
C HIS A 76 5.14 1.21 -2.89
N CYS A 77 4.29 0.21 -2.97
CA CYS A 77 3.66 -0.16 -4.23
C CYS A 77 2.34 -0.87 -3.98
N VAL A 78 1.54 -0.96 -5.03
CA VAL A 78 0.28 -1.70 -5.00
C VAL A 78 0.32 -2.73 -6.12
N TYR A 79 -0.15 -3.91 -5.80
CA TYR A 79 -0.17 -5.02 -6.76
C TYR A 79 -1.54 -5.12 -7.42
N PRO A 80 -1.58 -5.57 -8.66
CA PRO A 80 -2.86 -5.74 -9.34
C PRO A 80 -3.71 -6.83 -8.71
N PHE A 81 -5.01 -6.74 -8.91
CA PHE A 81 -5.97 -7.74 -8.46
C PHE A 81 -6.74 -8.24 -9.68
N TYR A 82 -7.44 -9.35 -9.50
CA TYR A 82 -8.00 -10.08 -10.63
C TYR A 82 -9.46 -10.45 -10.41
N GLU A 83 -10.15 -10.79 -11.46
CA GLU A 83 -11.48 -11.36 -11.45
C GLU A 83 -12.58 -10.42 -10.97
N THR A 84 -12.38 -9.12 -11.13
CA THR A 84 -13.44 -8.15 -10.91
C THR A 84 -13.17 -6.94 -11.77
N ASP A 85 -14.22 -6.34 -12.28
CA ASP A 85 -14.11 -5.11 -13.07
C ASP A 85 -14.32 -3.87 -12.23
N ASP A 86 -14.70 -4.03 -10.97
CA ASP A 86 -14.90 -2.89 -10.09
C ASP A 86 -13.57 -2.26 -9.73
N PRO A 87 -13.49 -0.93 -9.69
CA PRO A 87 -12.23 -0.26 -9.38
C PRO A 87 -11.94 -0.25 -7.89
N ARG A 88 -10.64 -0.34 -7.56
CA ARG A 88 -10.18 -0.02 -6.22
C ARG A 88 -9.99 1.48 -6.17
N ILE A 89 -10.50 2.12 -5.13
CA ILE A 89 -10.45 3.57 -5.00
C ILE A 89 -9.74 3.93 -3.73
N SER A 90 -8.73 4.80 -3.85
CA SER A 90 -8.00 5.28 -2.69
C SER A 90 -7.74 6.76 -2.84
N ILE A 91 -7.51 7.41 -1.70
CA ILE A 91 -7.10 8.80 -1.64
C ILE A 91 -5.72 8.81 -1.03
N ALA A 92 -4.79 9.47 -1.69
CA ALA A 92 -3.42 9.54 -1.20
C ALA A 92 -2.95 10.98 -1.23
N GLY A 93 -2.04 11.31 -0.33
CA GLY A 93 -1.51 12.66 -0.30
C GLY A 93 -0.26 12.74 0.53
N ASN A 94 0.30 13.95 0.58
CA ASN A 94 1.51 14.21 1.33
C ASN A 94 1.30 15.38 2.25
N LEU A 95 1.95 15.33 3.41
CA LEU A 95 2.04 16.46 4.32
C LEU A 95 3.46 16.97 4.23
N SER A 96 3.61 18.25 4.03
CA SER A 96 4.93 18.84 3.97
C SER A 96 4.99 20.06 4.87
N PHE A 97 6.19 20.38 5.22
CA PHE A 97 6.44 21.54 6.03
C PHE A 97 6.34 22.78 5.17
N SER A 98 5.66 23.79 5.67
CA SER A 98 5.55 25.03 4.92
C SER A 98 6.35 26.11 5.62
N PRO A 99 7.36 26.68 4.98
CA PRO A 99 8.11 27.77 5.60
C PRO A 99 7.26 28.99 5.90
N ASP A 100 6.21 29.21 5.12
CA ASP A 100 5.36 30.37 5.30
C ASP A 100 4.54 30.30 6.58
N TYR A 101 4.30 29.09 7.02
CA TYR A 101 3.47 28.88 8.18
C TYR A 101 4.03 29.55 9.43
N LYS A 102 5.33 29.56 9.56
CA LYS A 102 5.91 30.12 10.76
C LYS A 102 5.85 31.58 10.83
N LYS A 103 5.48 32.23 9.79
CA LYS A 103 5.37 33.66 9.83
C LYS A 103 4.13 34.15 10.46
N GLY A 104 3.24 33.27 10.66
CA GLY A 104 1.93 33.64 11.22
C GLY A 104 1.98 34.19 12.59
#